data_f1089fc1b65e122cd36c60e13cd39121
#
_entry.id   f1089fc1b65e122cd36c60e13cd39121
#
_cell.length_a   1.000
_cell.length_b   1.000
_cell.length_c   1.000
_cell.angle_alpha   90.00
_cell.angle_beta   90.00
_cell.angle_gamma   90.00
#
_symmetry.space_group_name_H-M   'P 1'
#
loop_
_entity.id
_entity.type
_entity.pdbx_description
1 polymer ?
#
loop_
_entity_poly.entity_id
_entity_poly.type
_entity_poly.pdbx_seq_one_letter_code
_entity_poly.pdbx_strand_id
1 'polypeptide(L)'
;MNDIAVPSVDPVRTRMEPADIARLFKPASIAVVGASSNPERFSGKIIPALLRQGYRGRIYPVNPARAQIGELPCYPDLSSVPGDVDCVVYALPAEHIDGVLQQCPQKRVRLMVVSSAGFAERGDDHGRALQDRLVARAAQAGVRVLGPNCIGFANLVDRTCVSSAAAMSWPDIPAGRIGLVSQSGGLGLASILYGALEDGMAFSHIVTTGNEADLDTIDVARFLVFDDATDVVAMTVEAVRDQAGFCNLLAEARDRSKPVVILKSGRTDLGKTMAASHTGALAGSAQVFESVCRQYGAVCAHDIDDFYQIASMFAKLRHAGKLDKLREPAAHCAALSISGGHIGLFADHASLEGLAFPPFSAATKAAIARELGFEGNFQNPLDTTARTIGDDGFWGRCTRALLDDDGIQVVVPIITVARSYEPAIRDFIRIAEKTPKAIIVVWAGGDFEGDGRALLSRSDIPVFRTPARAAAGVRA
;
A
#
# COMPACT_ATOMS: atom_id res chain seq x y z
N MET A 1 -42.28 1.00 21.85
CA MET A 1 -41.90 0.86 20.44
C MET A 1 -41.05 2.09 20.13
N ASN A 2 -39.76 1.94 20.19
CA ASN A 2 -38.84 3.06 19.82
C ASN A 2 -38.64 2.98 18.31
N ASP A 3 -39.11 3.99 17.61
CA ASP A 3 -38.79 4.20 16.20
C ASP A 3 -37.25 4.33 16.04
N ILE A 4 -36.65 3.28 15.51
CA ILE A 4 -35.28 3.35 15.02
C ILE A 4 -35.35 4.16 13.73
N ALA A 5 -35.00 5.44 13.80
CA ALA A 5 -34.81 6.26 12.61
C ALA A 5 -33.76 5.60 11.71
N VAL A 6 -34.21 5.09 10.56
CA VAL A 6 -33.32 4.63 9.49
C VAL A 6 -32.54 5.88 9.03
N PRO A 7 -31.19 5.88 9.08
CA PRO A 7 -30.43 7.00 8.57
C PRO A 7 -30.80 7.24 7.10
N SER A 8 -31.06 8.49 6.75
CA SER A 8 -31.29 8.90 5.36
C SER A 8 -30.13 8.41 4.50
N VAL A 9 -30.46 7.61 3.50
CA VAL A 9 -29.47 7.22 2.46
C VAL A 9 -29.12 8.53 1.73
N ASP A 10 -27.89 9.00 1.89
CA ASP A 10 -27.39 10.11 1.11
C ASP A 10 -27.64 9.86 -0.38
N PRO A 11 -28.03 10.88 -1.17
CA PRO A 11 -28.27 10.71 -2.60
C PRO A 11 -27.01 10.09 -3.22
N VAL A 12 -27.19 9.05 -4.04
CA VAL A 12 -26.13 8.32 -4.74
C VAL A 12 -25.20 9.35 -5.38
N ARG A 13 -24.05 9.55 -4.77
CA ARG A 13 -23.01 10.48 -5.26
C ARG A 13 -22.53 10.00 -6.62
N THR A 14 -22.65 10.85 -7.65
CA THR A 14 -22.07 10.52 -8.96
C THR A 14 -20.54 10.52 -8.84
N ARG A 15 -19.94 9.33 -8.90
CA ARG A 15 -18.49 9.16 -8.83
C ARG A 15 -17.83 9.55 -10.15
N MET A 16 -16.60 10.07 -10.04
CA MET A 16 -15.80 10.36 -11.22
C MET A 16 -15.38 9.08 -11.94
N GLU A 17 -15.21 9.19 -13.25
CA GLU A 17 -14.58 8.12 -14.02
C GLU A 17 -13.09 7.99 -13.64
N PRO A 18 -12.54 6.76 -13.55
CA PRO A 18 -11.15 6.54 -13.19
C PRO A 18 -10.14 7.32 -14.05
N ALA A 19 -10.42 7.46 -15.34
CA ALA A 19 -9.57 8.23 -16.27
C ALA A 19 -9.52 9.72 -15.94
N ASP A 20 -10.60 10.29 -15.41
CA ASP A 20 -10.63 11.70 -15.01
C ASP A 20 -9.87 11.91 -13.71
N ILE A 21 -9.96 10.97 -12.77
CA ILE A 21 -9.15 10.98 -11.53
C ILE A 21 -7.66 10.86 -11.87
N ALA A 22 -7.29 9.98 -12.80
CA ALA A 22 -5.91 9.84 -13.27
C ALA A 22 -5.31 11.18 -13.75
N ARG A 23 -6.11 11.99 -14.46
CA ARG A 23 -5.68 13.32 -14.93
C ARG A 23 -5.44 14.31 -13.78
N LEU A 24 -6.17 14.19 -12.65
CA LEU A 24 -5.96 15.03 -11.48
C LEU A 24 -4.59 14.79 -10.84
N PHE A 25 -4.10 13.54 -10.86
CA PHE A 25 -2.80 13.17 -10.29
C PHE A 25 -1.62 13.32 -11.27
N LYS A 26 -1.85 13.93 -12.45
CA LYS A 26 -0.83 14.28 -13.46
C LYS A 26 -0.87 15.76 -13.85
N PRO A 27 -0.82 16.71 -12.89
CA PRO A 27 -0.87 18.13 -13.20
C PRO A 27 0.41 18.55 -13.97
N ALA A 28 0.26 19.36 -15.01
CA ALA A 28 1.37 19.99 -15.71
C ALA A 28 1.82 21.30 -15.05
N SER A 29 1.01 21.83 -14.13
CA SER A 29 1.31 23.03 -13.36
C SER A 29 0.73 22.96 -11.95
N ILE A 30 1.52 23.39 -10.95
CA ILE A 30 1.19 23.33 -9.52
C ILE A 30 1.44 24.69 -8.89
N ALA A 31 0.42 25.28 -8.25
CA ALA A 31 0.58 26.44 -7.39
C ALA A 31 0.55 26.02 -5.91
N VAL A 32 1.54 26.47 -5.14
CA VAL A 32 1.60 26.22 -3.69
C VAL A 32 1.21 27.50 -2.97
N VAL A 33 -0.05 27.56 -2.50
CA VAL A 33 -0.62 28.71 -1.82
C VAL A 33 -0.29 28.64 -0.32
N GLY A 34 0.39 29.66 0.19
CA GLY A 34 1.00 29.65 1.51
C GLY A 34 2.42 29.08 1.52
N ALA A 35 3.08 29.05 0.34
CA ALA A 35 4.45 28.56 0.22
C ALA A 35 5.42 29.27 1.18
N SER A 36 6.37 28.52 1.72
CA SER A 36 7.34 29.02 2.69
C SER A 36 8.76 28.59 2.30
N SER A 37 9.73 29.44 2.57
CA SER A 37 11.16 29.10 2.49
C SER A 37 11.69 28.36 3.73
N ASN A 38 10.89 28.27 4.80
CA ASN A 38 11.27 27.57 6.03
C ASN A 38 11.02 26.07 5.91
N PRO A 39 12.05 25.22 5.86
CA PRO A 39 11.92 23.76 5.69
C PRO A 39 11.25 23.05 6.89
N GLU A 40 11.22 23.70 8.05
CA GLU A 40 10.52 23.16 9.24
C GLU A 40 9.00 23.29 9.14
N ARG A 41 8.52 24.25 8.33
CA ARG A 41 7.09 24.38 8.09
C ARG A 41 6.61 23.37 7.08
N PHE A 42 5.39 22.88 7.30
CA PHE A 42 4.71 21.95 6.39
C PHE A 42 4.73 22.46 4.92
N SER A 43 4.32 23.72 4.70
CA SER A 43 4.31 24.34 3.38
C SER A 43 5.72 24.58 2.77
N GLY A 44 6.77 24.54 3.58
CA GLY A 44 8.15 24.70 3.12
C GLY A 44 8.77 23.40 2.58
N LYS A 45 8.10 22.24 2.81
CA LYS A 45 8.58 20.93 2.35
C LYS A 45 8.08 20.56 0.95
N ILE A 46 6.96 21.16 0.49
CA ILE A 46 6.25 20.74 -0.73
C ILE A 46 7.08 21.02 -2.00
N ILE A 47 7.59 22.24 -2.15
CA ILE A 47 8.40 22.61 -3.34
C ILE A 47 9.71 21.82 -3.40
N PRO A 48 10.49 21.70 -2.31
CA PRO A 48 11.67 20.84 -2.30
C PRO A 48 11.34 19.37 -2.63
N ALA A 49 10.22 18.83 -2.18
CA ALA A 49 9.79 17.47 -2.51
C ALA A 49 9.52 17.30 -4.01
N LEU A 50 8.77 18.20 -4.63
CA LEU A 50 8.51 18.22 -6.07
C LEU A 50 9.81 18.23 -6.89
N LEU A 51 10.72 19.13 -6.56
CA LEU A 51 11.99 19.27 -7.27
C LEU A 51 12.89 18.04 -7.07
N ARG A 52 12.98 17.55 -5.84
CA ARG A 52 13.83 16.39 -5.49
C ARG A 52 13.36 15.10 -6.15
N GLN A 53 12.04 14.89 -6.22
CA GLN A 53 11.46 13.71 -6.87
C GLN A 53 11.38 13.83 -8.39
N GLY A 54 11.85 14.94 -8.97
CA GLY A 54 12.03 15.11 -10.41
C GLY A 54 10.78 15.57 -11.16
N TYR A 55 9.87 16.30 -10.50
CA TYR A 55 8.73 16.92 -11.19
C TYR A 55 9.20 17.89 -12.29
N ARG A 56 8.65 17.74 -13.49
CA ARG A 56 9.09 18.50 -14.68
C ARG A 56 8.07 19.59 -15.11
N GLY A 57 6.92 19.66 -14.41
CA GLY A 57 5.92 20.68 -14.67
C GLY A 57 6.28 22.04 -14.06
N ARG A 58 5.41 23.02 -14.25
CA ARG A 58 5.60 24.37 -13.71
C ARG A 58 5.22 24.43 -12.24
N ILE A 59 6.05 25.05 -11.41
CA ILE A 59 5.81 25.25 -9.98
C ILE A 59 5.67 26.75 -9.73
N TYR A 60 4.59 27.16 -9.09
CA TYR A 60 4.28 28.53 -8.76
C TYR A 60 4.13 28.71 -7.24
N PRO A 61 5.16 29.18 -6.52
CA PRO A 61 5.01 29.61 -5.13
C PRO A 61 4.06 30.80 -5.04
N VAL A 62 3.12 30.77 -4.12
CA VAL A 62 2.19 31.88 -3.87
C VAL A 62 2.27 32.32 -2.41
N ASN A 63 2.78 33.55 -2.19
CA ASN A 63 2.89 34.17 -0.86
C ASN A 63 3.05 35.69 -1.01
N PRO A 64 2.14 36.52 -0.45
CA PRO A 64 2.18 37.98 -0.62
C PRO A 64 3.39 38.64 0.03
N ALA A 65 4.05 37.99 1.00
CA ALA A 65 5.19 38.51 1.75
C ALA A 65 6.56 38.16 1.12
N ARG A 66 6.59 37.49 -0.03
CA ARG A 66 7.83 36.99 -0.65
C ARG A 66 7.86 37.30 -2.13
N ALA A 67 8.99 37.73 -2.64
CA ALA A 67 9.23 37.88 -4.07
C ALA A 67 9.78 36.60 -4.71
N GLN A 68 10.39 35.70 -3.90
CA GLN A 68 11.06 34.49 -4.36
C GLN A 68 11.04 33.42 -3.26
N ILE A 69 10.95 32.15 -3.65
CA ILE A 69 11.15 30.97 -2.80
C ILE A 69 12.09 30.00 -3.52
N GLY A 70 13.27 29.76 -2.92
CA GLY A 70 14.37 29.09 -3.62
C GLY A 70 14.76 29.91 -4.85
N GLU A 71 14.83 29.27 -6.01
CA GLU A 71 15.11 29.92 -7.31
C GLU A 71 13.84 30.32 -8.06
N LEU A 72 12.66 30.04 -7.51
CA LEU A 72 11.37 30.26 -8.18
C LEU A 72 10.81 31.65 -7.83
N PRO A 73 10.32 32.43 -8.82
CA PRO A 73 9.58 33.66 -8.56
C PRO A 73 8.30 33.34 -7.76
N CYS A 74 7.99 34.17 -6.78
CA CYS A 74 6.82 34.01 -5.91
C CYS A 74 5.77 35.06 -6.25
N TYR A 75 4.52 34.65 -6.31
CA TYR A 75 3.39 35.49 -6.68
C TYR A 75 2.59 35.90 -5.45
N PRO A 76 2.01 37.12 -5.40
CA PRO A 76 1.27 37.58 -4.23
C PRO A 76 -0.05 36.82 -4.02
N ASP A 77 -0.69 36.37 -5.08
CA ASP A 77 -1.94 35.61 -5.10
C ASP A 77 -2.01 34.65 -6.31
N LEU A 78 -3.02 33.79 -6.32
CA LEU A 78 -3.20 32.83 -7.41
C LEU A 78 -3.52 33.51 -8.73
N SER A 79 -4.27 34.63 -8.72
CA SER A 79 -4.65 35.35 -9.93
C SER A 79 -3.45 35.96 -10.67
N SER A 80 -2.39 36.29 -9.94
CA SER A 80 -1.15 36.87 -10.48
C SER A 80 -0.23 35.82 -11.12
N VAL A 81 -0.48 34.53 -10.94
CA VAL A 81 0.32 33.45 -11.57
C VAL A 81 0.12 33.47 -13.08
N PRO A 82 1.20 33.37 -13.91
CA PRO A 82 1.07 33.35 -15.37
C PRO A 82 0.46 32.03 -15.86
N GLY A 83 -0.55 32.13 -16.74
CA GLY A 83 -1.23 30.99 -17.37
C GLY A 83 -2.15 30.18 -16.47
N ASP A 84 -2.47 28.98 -16.93
CA ASP A 84 -3.36 28.04 -16.24
C ASP A 84 -2.61 27.28 -15.14
N VAL A 85 -3.34 26.86 -14.10
CA VAL A 85 -2.84 26.08 -12.96
C VAL A 85 -3.70 24.83 -12.79
N ASP A 86 -3.15 23.65 -13.05
CA ASP A 86 -3.89 22.40 -12.95
C ASP A 86 -4.21 22.01 -11.51
N CYS A 87 -3.24 22.22 -10.60
CA CYS A 87 -3.36 21.82 -9.21
C CYS A 87 -2.95 22.96 -8.27
N VAL A 88 -3.76 23.20 -7.26
CA VAL A 88 -3.46 24.10 -6.15
C VAL A 88 -3.17 23.27 -4.91
N VAL A 89 -2.04 23.49 -4.26
CA VAL A 89 -1.78 22.99 -2.91
C VAL A 89 -2.08 24.11 -1.92
N TYR A 90 -3.11 23.92 -1.11
CA TYR A 90 -3.56 24.89 -0.13
C TYR A 90 -2.94 24.58 1.24
N ALA A 91 -2.12 25.51 1.75
CA ALA A 91 -1.38 25.38 3.00
C ALA A 91 -1.53 26.62 3.90
N LEU A 92 -2.68 27.27 3.85
CA LEU A 92 -3.07 28.40 4.72
C LEU A 92 -4.11 27.94 5.76
N PRO A 93 -4.39 28.71 6.82
CA PRO A 93 -5.50 28.43 7.75
C PRO A 93 -6.83 28.25 7.02
N ALA A 94 -7.71 27.38 7.56
CA ALA A 94 -8.97 26.98 6.93
C ALA A 94 -9.88 28.16 6.56
N GLU A 95 -9.86 29.23 7.37
CA GLU A 95 -10.69 30.42 7.24
C GLU A 95 -10.43 31.21 5.97
N HIS A 96 -9.25 31.08 5.35
CA HIS A 96 -8.86 31.84 4.16
C HIS A 96 -9.14 31.13 2.84
N ILE A 97 -9.74 29.93 2.87
CA ILE A 97 -9.87 29.07 1.69
C ILE A 97 -10.79 29.67 0.62
N ASP A 98 -11.83 30.39 1.00
CA ASP A 98 -12.79 31.01 0.10
C ASP A 98 -12.14 31.98 -0.89
N GLY A 99 -11.18 32.78 -0.40
CA GLY A 99 -10.45 33.75 -1.22
C GLY A 99 -9.60 33.09 -2.31
N VAL A 100 -9.10 31.88 -2.06
CA VAL A 100 -8.33 31.12 -3.07
C VAL A 100 -9.27 30.41 -4.04
N LEU A 101 -10.39 29.82 -3.56
CA LEU A 101 -11.38 29.17 -4.41
C LEU A 101 -12.01 30.12 -5.42
N GLN A 102 -12.24 31.39 -5.04
CA GLN A 102 -12.76 32.42 -5.96
C GLN A 102 -11.83 32.70 -7.16
N GLN A 103 -10.53 32.47 -7.01
CA GLN A 103 -9.54 32.68 -8.06
C GLN A 103 -9.36 31.44 -8.96
N CYS A 104 -9.78 30.25 -8.51
CA CYS A 104 -9.56 28.99 -9.22
C CYS A 104 -10.19 28.94 -10.63
N PRO A 105 -11.44 29.42 -10.89
CA PRO A 105 -12.04 29.34 -12.22
C PRO A 105 -11.24 30.11 -13.27
N GLN A 106 -10.72 31.30 -12.92
CA GLN A 106 -9.89 32.12 -13.81
C GLN A 106 -8.58 31.41 -14.20
N LYS A 107 -8.07 30.52 -13.33
CA LYS A 107 -6.84 29.75 -13.52
C LYS A 107 -7.09 28.33 -14.01
N ARG A 108 -8.35 27.95 -14.25
CA ARG A 108 -8.76 26.60 -14.70
C ARG A 108 -8.26 25.49 -13.78
N VAL A 109 -8.25 25.75 -12.47
CA VAL A 109 -7.82 24.77 -11.47
C VAL A 109 -8.76 23.57 -11.48
N ARG A 110 -8.22 22.37 -11.57
CA ARG A 110 -8.98 21.12 -11.56
C ARG A 110 -8.94 20.41 -10.23
N LEU A 111 -7.81 20.50 -9.51
CA LEU A 111 -7.58 19.85 -8.21
C LEU A 111 -7.09 20.86 -7.20
N MET A 112 -7.67 20.84 -6.00
CA MET A 112 -7.11 21.49 -4.83
C MET A 112 -6.77 20.43 -3.78
N VAL A 113 -5.49 20.34 -3.41
CA VAL A 113 -5.00 19.53 -2.29
C VAL A 113 -5.00 20.38 -1.05
N VAL A 114 -5.90 20.09 -0.11
CA VAL A 114 -6.07 20.90 1.12
C VAL A 114 -5.33 20.20 2.26
N SER A 115 -4.11 20.65 2.50
CA SER A 115 -3.26 20.07 3.54
C SER A 115 -3.58 20.58 4.95
N SER A 116 -4.27 21.70 5.04
CA SER A 116 -4.59 22.34 6.31
C SER A 116 -5.63 21.53 7.09
N ALA A 117 -5.46 21.52 8.41
CA ALA A 117 -6.46 21.10 9.39
C ALA A 117 -7.35 22.29 9.79
N GLY A 118 -8.36 22.03 10.62
CA GLY A 118 -9.29 23.06 11.12
C GLY A 118 -10.71 22.92 10.57
N PHE A 119 -11.01 21.78 9.92
CA PHE A 119 -12.30 21.43 9.33
C PHE A 119 -13.09 20.44 10.23
N ALA A 120 -13.80 19.50 9.64
CA ALA A 120 -14.69 18.60 10.38
C ALA A 120 -13.99 17.71 11.42
N GLU A 121 -12.68 17.44 11.29
CA GLU A 121 -11.89 16.68 12.27
C GLU A 121 -11.78 17.37 13.64
N ARG A 122 -12.09 18.69 13.73
CA ARG A 122 -12.21 19.40 15.01
C ARG A 122 -13.33 18.85 15.89
N GLY A 123 -14.32 18.19 15.27
CA GLY A 123 -15.48 17.64 15.99
C GLY A 123 -16.53 18.67 16.42
N ASP A 124 -16.33 19.98 16.13
CA ASP A 124 -17.25 21.07 16.46
C ASP A 124 -18.09 21.53 15.24
N ASP A 125 -19.16 22.31 15.49
CA ASP A 125 -20.03 22.81 14.42
C ASP A 125 -19.31 23.78 13.49
N HIS A 126 -18.35 24.53 14.02
CA HIS A 126 -17.57 25.49 13.22
C HIS A 126 -16.72 24.77 12.16
N GLY A 127 -16.00 23.71 12.56
CA GLY A 127 -15.20 22.91 11.63
C GLY A 127 -16.06 22.20 10.59
N ARG A 128 -17.22 21.68 10.98
CA ARG A 128 -18.19 21.08 10.04
C ARG A 128 -18.69 22.10 9.01
N ALA A 129 -19.12 23.28 9.47
CA ALA A 129 -19.59 24.36 8.60
C ALA A 129 -18.50 24.85 7.63
N LEU A 130 -17.23 24.89 8.06
CA LEU A 130 -16.09 25.22 7.18
C LEU A 130 -15.90 24.17 6.08
N GLN A 131 -16.01 22.88 6.42
CA GLN A 131 -15.88 21.79 5.44
C GLN A 131 -17.04 21.79 4.43
N ASP A 132 -18.28 21.95 4.89
CA ASP A 132 -19.46 22.03 4.02
C ASP A 132 -19.35 23.20 3.04
N ARG A 133 -18.88 24.35 3.54
CA ARG A 133 -18.63 25.54 2.72
C ARG A 133 -17.51 25.30 1.70
N LEU A 134 -16.42 24.63 2.09
CA LEU A 134 -15.35 24.21 1.17
C LEU A 134 -15.92 23.40 0.00
N VAL A 135 -16.69 22.34 0.31
CA VAL A 135 -17.30 21.47 -0.71
C VAL A 135 -18.22 22.25 -1.65
N ALA A 136 -19.12 23.06 -1.10
CA ALA A 136 -20.04 23.86 -1.88
C ALA A 136 -19.33 24.87 -2.80
N ARG A 137 -18.30 25.56 -2.30
CA ARG A 137 -17.51 26.53 -3.07
C ARG A 137 -16.64 25.87 -4.13
N ALA A 138 -16.01 24.75 -3.82
CA ALA A 138 -15.21 23.99 -4.76
C ALA A 138 -16.08 23.46 -5.93
N ALA A 139 -17.27 22.93 -5.63
CA ALA A 139 -18.24 22.52 -6.64
C ALA A 139 -18.67 23.67 -7.56
N GLN A 140 -18.97 24.84 -6.99
CA GLN A 140 -19.30 26.06 -7.79
C GLN A 140 -18.14 26.51 -8.68
N ALA A 141 -16.89 26.32 -8.21
CA ALA A 141 -15.68 26.67 -8.95
C ALA A 141 -15.26 25.60 -9.97
N GLY A 142 -15.92 24.43 -10.01
CA GLY A 142 -15.54 23.30 -10.84
C GLY A 142 -14.22 22.62 -10.41
N VAL A 143 -13.85 22.76 -9.13
CA VAL A 143 -12.62 22.25 -8.55
C VAL A 143 -12.90 20.99 -7.74
N ARG A 144 -12.11 19.93 -7.92
CA ARG A 144 -12.14 18.76 -7.05
C ARG A 144 -11.20 18.98 -5.86
N VAL A 145 -11.55 18.40 -4.72
CA VAL A 145 -10.80 18.57 -3.47
C VAL A 145 -10.27 17.22 -2.99
N LEU A 146 -8.95 17.16 -2.75
CA LEU A 146 -8.32 16.09 -1.99
C LEU A 146 -8.05 16.59 -0.57
N GLY A 147 -8.57 15.88 0.42
CA GLY A 147 -8.53 16.29 1.82
C GLY A 147 -9.89 16.82 2.30
N PRO A 148 -9.97 17.84 3.19
CA PRO A 148 -8.85 18.52 3.87
C PRO A 148 -8.11 17.63 4.87
N ASN A 149 -7.14 18.21 5.61
CA ASN A 149 -6.36 17.48 6.61
C ASN A 149 -5.64 16.26 6.02
N CYS A 150 -5.02 16.41 4.85
CA CYS A 150 -4.26 15.36 4.19
C CYS A 150 -2.78 15.77 4.01
N ILE A 151 -1.89 14.79 3.86
CA ILE A 151 -0.46 15.05 3.58
C ILE A 151 -0.21 15.21 2.06
N GLY A 152 -1.20 14.92 1.24
CA GLY A 152 -1.13 15.02 -0.21
C GLY A 152 -0.99 13.67 -0.91
N PHE A 153 -0.30 13.66 -2.05
CA PHE A 153 -0.12 12.47 -2.85
C PHE A 153 1.29 12.38 -3.47
N ALA A 154 1.69 11.18 -3.83
CA ALA A 154 2.87 10.89 -4.62
C ALA A 154 2.48 9.98 -5.79
N ASN A 155 2.56 10.49 -7.01
CA ASN A 155 2.56 9.71 -8.24
C ASN A 155 4.03 9.47 -8.61
N LEU A 156 4.56 8.31 -8.24
CA LEU A 156 5.98 7.98 -8.42
C LEU A 156 6.27 7.58 -9.88
N VAL A 157 5.27 7.15 -10.63
CA VAL A 157 5.39 6.80 -12.06
C VAL A 157 5.70 8.06 -12.88
N ASP A 158 4.95 9.15 -12.64
CA ASP A 158 5.10 10.42 -13.35
C ASP A 158 5.94 11.43 -12.55
N ARG A 159 6.58 11.02 -11.46
CA ARG A 159 7.42 11.86 -10.61
C ARG A 159 6.72 13.10 -10.04
N THR A 160 5.43 13.02 -9.80
CA THR A 160 4.62 14.12 -9.26
C THR A 160 4.32 13.88 -7.77
N CYS A 161 5.18 14.41 -6.89
CA CYS A 161 5.06 14.21 -5.45
C CYS A 161 4.61 15.48 -4.75
N VAL A 162 3.30 15.68 -4.68
CA VAL A 162 2.63 16.79 -4.01
C VAL A 162 2.43 16.44 -2.54
N SER A 163 3.50 16.51 -1.76
CA SER A 163 3.43 16.10 -0.36
C SER A 163 4.45 16.83 0.51
N SER A 164 4.11 17.02 1.76
CA SER A 164 4.99 17.52 2.81
C SER A 164 5.61 16.43 3.67
N ALA A 165 5.37 15.15 3.32
CA ALA A 165 5.93 14.02 4.06
C ALA A 165 7.47 14.07 4.06
N ALA A 166 8.08 13.79 5.21
CA ALA A 166 9.54 13.79 5.35
C ALA A 166 10.21 12.77 4.40
N ALA A 167 9.55 11.66 4.11
CA ALA A 167 10.04 10.66 3.15
C ALA A 167 10.29 11.24 1.75
N MET A 168 9.55 12.27 1.33
CA MET A 168 9.75 12.93 0.04
C MET A 168 11.08 13.71 -0.04
N SER A 169 11.78 13.88 1.08
CA SER A 169 13.14 14.45 1.11
C SER A 169 14.22 13.42 0.78
N TRP A 170 13.91 12.12 0.72
CA TRP A 170 14.85 11.09 0.30
C TRP A 170 15.14 11.22 -1.20
N PRO A 171 16.39 10.99 -1.60
CA PRO A 171 16.71 11.01 -3.02
C PRO A 171 16.08 9.79 -3.70
N ASP A 172 15.50 10.02 -4.86
CA ASP A 172 15.11 8.99 -5.83
C ASP A 172 14.28 7.82 -5.27
N ILE A 173 13.09 8.12 -4.74
CA ILE A 173 12.15 7.07 -4.36
C ILE A 173 11.75 6.28 -5.62
N PRO A 174 12.00 4.95 -5.66
CA PRO A 174 11.72 4.17 -6.85
C PRO A 174 10.22 4.06 -7.12
N ALA A 175 9.84 4.08 -8.39
CA ALA A 175 8.50 3.71 -8.80
C ALA A 175 8.33 2.19 -8.75
N GLY A 176 7.18 1.73 -8.29
CA GLY A 176 6.80 0.32 -8.23
C GLY A 176 5.40 0.08 -8.78
N ARG A 177 4.77 -1.00 -8.35
CA ARG A 177 3.49 -1.45 -8.90
C ARG A 177 2.38 -1.61 -7.86
N ILE A 178 2.57 -1.08 -6.66
CA ILE A 178 1.57 -1.07 -5.59
C ILE A 178 0.97 0.32 -5.50
N GLY A 179 -0.34 0.46 -5.68
CA GLY A 179 -1.06 1.70 -5.46
C GLY A 179 -1.60 1.74 -4.03
N LEU A 180 -1.22 2.75 -3.25
CA LEU A 180 -1.67 2.93 -1.87
C LEU A 180 -2.63 4.10 -1.77
N VAL A 181 -3.81 3.87 -1.19
CA VAL A 181 -4.70 4.93 -0.73
C VAL A 181 -4.90 4.82 0.78
N SER A 182 -4.79 5.94 1.48
CA SER A 182 -4.84 5.98 2.94
C SER A 182 -5.72 7.13 3.44
N GLN A 183 -6.67 6.84 4.33
CA GLN A 183 -7.40 7.89 5.06
C GLN A 183 -6.46 8.65 6.00
N SER A 184 -5.46 7.96 6.56
CA SER A 184 -4.48 8.56 7.45
C SER A 184 -3.21 8.98 6.70
N GLY A 185 -2.88 10.27 6.76
CA GLY A 185 -1.65 10.80 6.16
C GLY A 185 -0.39 10.21 6.78
N GLY A 186 -0.33 10.12 8.10
CA GLY A 186 0.81 9.58 8.84
C GLY A 186 1.03 8.09 8.58
N LEU A 187 -0.04 7.30 8.47
CA LEU A 187 0.08 5.89 8.10
C LEU A 187 0.62 5.71 6.67
N GLY A 188 0.02 6.38 5.69
CA GLY A 188 0.35 6.16 4.28
C GLY A 188 1.72 6.67 3.88
N LEU A 189 1.99 7.96 4.12
CA LEU A 189 3.21 8.64 3.65
C LEU A 189 4.35 8.71 4.69
N ALA A 190 4.18 8.05 5.84
CA ALA A 190 5.27 7.84 6.80
C ALA A 190 5.42 6.34 7.09
N SER A 191 4.69 5.77 8.05
CA SER A 191 4.96 4.42 8.56
C SER A 191 5.00 3.34 7.47
N ILE A 192 3.98 3.31 6.57
CA ILE A 192 3.92 2.29 5.50
C ILE A 192 5.02 2.53 4.46
N LEU A 193 5.20 3.78 4.03
CA LEU A 193 6.22 4.09 3.02
C LEU A 193 7.64 3.77 3.52
N TYR A 194 7.98 4.16 4.76
CA TYR A 194 9.30 3.87 5.32
C TYR A 194 9.55 2.36 5.46
N GLY A 195 8.62 1.61 6.08
CA GLY A 195 8.76 0.19 6.25
C GLY A 195 8.86 -0.57 4.92
N ALA A 196 8.04 -0.17 3.94
CA ALA A 196 8.08 -0.76 2.61
C ALA A 196 9.41 -0.51 1.88
N LEU A 197 9.95 0.72 1.95
CA LEU A 197 11.24 1.06 1.33
C LEU A 197 12.41 0.29 1.98
N GLU A 198 12.39 0.10 3.30
CA GLU A 198 13.38 -0.74 3.99
C GLU A 198 13.34 -2.20 3.51
N ASP A 199 12.15 -2.72 3.17
CA ASP A 199 11.97 -4.06 2.62
C ASP A 199 12.17 -4.11 1.08
N GLY A 200 12.61 -3.01 0.47
CA GLY A 200 12.89 -2.92 -0.96
C GLY A 200 11.63 -2.89 -1.84
N MET A 201 10.48 -2.53 -1.25
CA MET A 201 9.23 -2.36 -1.98
C MET A 201 9.10 -0.96 -2.55
N ALA A 202 8.29 -0.84 -3.61
CA ALA A 202 8.03 0.43 -4.25
C ALA A 202 6.55 0.57 -4.62
N PHE A 203 6.09 1.83 -4.67
CA PHE A 203 4.71 2.16 -4.99
C PHE A 203 4.61 2.81 -6.38
N SER A 204 3.47 2.60 -7.06
CA SER A 204 3.09 3.40 -8.24
C SER A 204 2.56 4.75 -7.79
N HIS A 205 1.61 4.71 -6.88
CA HIS A 205 0.93 5.88 -6.32
C HIS A 205 0.76 5.73 -4.82
N ILE A 206 0.82 6.85 -4.10
CA ILE A 206 0.41 6.95 -2.70
C ILE A 206 -0.47 8.18 -2.58
N VAL A 207 -1.72 8.01 -2.16
CA VAL A 207 -2.68 9.12 -2.01
C VAL A 207 -3.24 9.10 -0.60
N THR A 208 -3.22 10.26 0.07
CA THR A 208 -3.84 10.40 1.39
C THR A 208 -5.10 11.26 1.28
N THR A 209 -6.24 10.74 1.75
CA THR A 209 -7.55 11.37 1.55
C THR A 209 -8.02 12.27 2.70
N GLY A 210 -7.41 12.11 3.90
CA GLY A 210 -7.75 12.93 5.08
C GLY A 210 -9.23 12.83 5.43
N ASN A 211 -9.91 13.99 5.55
CA ASN A 211 -11.33 14.03 5.90
C ASN A 211 -12.30 13.55 4.82
N GLU A 212 -11.83 13.33 3.59
CA GLU A 212 -12.66 12.85 2.46
C GLU A 212 -13.88 13.75 2.19
N ALA A 213 -13.64 15.06 2.14
CA ALA A 213 -14.73 16.01 1.94
C ALA A 213 -15.31 15.93 0.51
N ASP A 214 -14.47 15.62 -0.50
CA ASP A 214 -14.87 15.46 -1.89
C ASP A 214 -14.32 14.14 -2.48
N LEU A 215 -13.06 14.06 -2.87
CA LEU A 215 -12.46 12.79 -3.29
C LEU A 215 -12.26 11.88 -2.07
N ASP A 216 -12.85 10.69 -2.12
CA ASP A 216 -12.76 9.71 -1.06
C ASP A 216 -11.83 8.52 -1.42
N THR A 217 -11.60 7.65 -0.46
CA THR A 217 -10.78 6.44 -0.62
C THR A 217 -11.30 5.54 -1.74
N ILE A 218 -12.62 5.47 -1.96
CA ILE A 218 -13.21 4.63 -3.01
C ILE A 218 -12.93 5.21 -4.39
N ASP A 219 -13.05 6.54 -4.56
CA ASP A 219 -12.73 7.21 -5.83
C ASP A 219 -11.28 6.94 -6.23
N VAL A 220 -10.35 7.13 -5.29
CA VAL A 220 -8.92 6.90 -5.53
C VAL A 220 -8.62 5.42 -5.76
N ALA A 221 -9.19 4.51 -4.97
CA ALA A 221 -8.98 3.09 -5.14
C ALA A 221 -9.51 2.59 -6.50
N ARG A 222 -10.67 3.10 -6.96
CA ARG A 222 -11.17 2.81 -8.31
C ARG A 222 -10.18 3.26 -9.39
N PHE A 223 -9.62 4.46 -9.27
CA PHE A 223 -8.55 4.88 -10.17
C PHE A 223 -7.40 3.86 -10.18
N LEU A 224 -6.90 3.43 -9.02
CA LEU A 224 -5.82 2.45 -8.91
C LEU A 224 -6.19 1.07 -9.49
N VAL A 225 -7.45 0.65 -9.35
CA VAL A 225 -7.96 -0.58 -9.98
C VAL A 225 -7.86 -0.54 -11.49
N PHE A 226 -8.07 0.63 -12.10
CA PHE A 226 -8.04 0.81 -13.56
C PHE A 226 -6.67 1.26 -14.09
N ASP A 227 -5.72 1.62 -13.22
CA ASP A 227 -4.40 2.08 -13.62
C ASP A 227 -3.47 0.92 -14.01
N ASP A 228 -2.90 0.99 -15.21
CA ASP A 228 -2.00 -0.05 -15.75
C ASP A 228 -0.63 -0.08 -15.05
N ALA A 229 -0.23 1.02 -14.40
CA ALA A 229 1.00 1.07 -13.61
C ALA A 229 0.85 0.41 -12.23
N THR A 230 -0.37 0.06 -11.82
CA THR A 230 -0.70 -0.52 -10.52
C THR A 230 -1.12 -1.98 -10.66
N ASP A 231 -0.43 -2.90 -10.03
CA ASP A 231 -0.76 -4.34 -10.00
C ASP A 231 -1.58 -4.74 -8.78
N VAL A 232 -1.40 -4.04 -7.67
CA VAL A 232 -2.04 -4.31 -6.38
C VAL A 232 -2.57 -3.02 -5.79
N VAL A 233 -3.79 -3.03 -5.29
CA VAL A 233 -4.37 -1.90 -4.56
C VAL A 233 -4.25 -2.16 -3.06
N ALA A 234 -3.53 -1.30 -2.37
CA ALA A 234 -3.37 -1.31 -0.93
C ALA A 234 -4.19 -0.16 -0.31
N MET A 235 -5.01 -0.45 0.70
CA MET A 235 -5.92 0.53 1.30
C MET A 235 -5.77 0.56 2.82
N THR A 236 -5.63 1.74 3.42
CA THR A 236 -5.85 1.88 4.87
C THR A 236 -7.18 2.58 5.10
N VAL A 237 -8.05 1.94 5.89
CA VAL A 237 -9.44 2.36 6.06
C VAL A 237 -9.79 2.50 7.54
N GLU A 238 -10.28 3.66 7.93
CA GLU A 238 -10.84 3.93 9.27
C GLU A 238 -12.36 3.76 9.28
N ALA A 239 -13.05 4.27 8.25
CA ALA A 239 -14.48 4.13 8.07
C ALA A 239 -14.85 4.05 6.58
N VAL A 240 -15.91 3.32 6.26
CA VAL A 240 -16.51 3.28 4.93
C VAL A 240 -17.87 3.96 5.01
N ARG A 241 -18.00 5.13 4.35
CA ARG A 241 -19.24 5.89 4.34
C ARG A 241 -20.21 5.39 3.26
N ASP A 242 -19.69 5.09 2.08
CA ASP A 242 -20.45 4.52 0.95
C ASP A 242 -20.20 3.00 0.86
N GLN A 243 -21.05 2.22 1.53
CA GLN A 243 -20.94 0.77 1.56
C GLN A 243 -21.20 0.13 0.19
N ALA A 244 -22.13 0.67 -0.58
CA ALA A 244 -22.46 0.17 -1.91
C ALA A 244 -21.28 0.44 -2.88
N GLY A 245 -20.73 1.65 -2.87
CA GLY A 245 -19.55 2.01 -3.65
C GLY A 245 -18.33 1.15 -3.29
N PHE A 246 -18.14 0.82 -2.01
CA PHE A 246 -17.07 -0.08 -1.57
C PHE A 246 -17.25 -1.50 -2.10
N CYS A 247 -18.45 -2.06 -2.04
CA CYS A 247 -18.74 -3.39 -2.62
C CYS A 247 -18.50 -3.39 -4.14
N ASN A 248 -18.93 -2.33 -4.83
CA ASN A 248 -18.71 -2.19 -6.28
C ASN A 248 -17.23 -2.10 -6.63
N LEU A 249 -16.44 -1.32 -5.87
CA LEU A 249 -14.99 -1.24 -6.01
C LEU A 249 -14.33 -2.63 -5.90
N LEU A 250 -14.71 -3.41 -4.89
CA LEU A 250 -14.14 -4.75 -4.70
C LEU A 250 -14.55 -5.71 -5.82
N ALA A 251 -15.79 -5.61 -6.33
CA ALA A 251 -16.24 -6.37 -7.48
C ALA A 251 -15.44 -6.00 -8.74
N GLU A 252 -15.27 -4.71 -9.04
CA GLU A 252 -14.46 -4.21 -10.16
C GLU A 252 -13.01 -4.70 -10.08
N ALA A 253 -12.42 -4.69 -8.88
CA ALA A 253 -11.05 -5.18 -8.65
C ALA A 253 -10.94 -6.69 -8.91
N ARG A 254 -11.89 -7.48 -8.40
CA ARG A 254 -11.96 -8.93 -8.64
C ARG A 254 -12.10 -9.25 -10.13
N ASP A 255 -13.03 -8.58 -10.83
CA ASP A 255 -13.30 -8.81 -12.25
C ASP A 255 -12.08 -8.48 -13.12
N ARG A 256 -11.22 -7.57 -12.65
CA ARG A 256 -9.92 -7.23 -13.27
C ARG A 256 -8.76 -8.08 -12.75
N SER A 257 -9.04 -9.04 -11.90
CA SER A 257 -8.00 -9.86 -11.23
C SER A 257 -6.95 -9.01 -10.51
N LYS A 258 -7.32 -7.84 -10.01
CA LYS A 258 -6.40 -6.94 -9.29
C LYS A 258 -6.55 -7.14 -7.77
N PRO A 259 -5.54 -7.69 -7.08
CA PRO A 259 -5.61 -7.92 -5.64
C PRO A 259 -5.83 -6.61 -4.87
N VAL A 260 -6.65 -6.71 -3.81
CA VAL A 260 -6.88 -5.61 -2.87
C VAL A 260 -6.49 -6.07 -1.48
N VAL A 261 -5.54 -5.34 -0.86
CA VAL A 261 -5.10 -5.59 0.52
C VAL A 261 -5.54 -4.41 1.39
N ILE A 262 -6.19 -4.69 2.51
CA ILE A 262 -6.81 -3.66 3.34
C ILE A 262 -6.32 -3.75 4.78
N LEU A 263 -5.82 -2.64 5.31
CA LEU A 263 -5.55 -2.46 6.73
C LEU A 263 -6.67 -1.63 7.35
N LYS A 264 -7.53 -2.28 8.16
CA LYS A 264 -8.67 -1.66 8.82
C LYS A 264 -8.32 -1.27 10.25
N SER A 265 -8.36 0.03 10.57
CA SER A 265 -8.35 0.52 11.96
C SER A 265 -9.77 0.60 12.55
N GLY A 266 -9.89 0.74 13.86
CA GLY A 266 -11.19 0.75 14.54
C GLY A 266 -11.90 -0.60 14.56
N ARG A 267 -11.16 -1.70 14.75
CA ARG A 267 -11.70 -3.07 14.81
C ARG A 267 -12.30 -3.42 16.17
N THR A 268 -11.81 -2.83 17.24
CA THR A 268 -12.28 -3.00 18.62
C THR A 268 -13.10 -1.79 19.07
N ASP A 269 -13.84 -1.88 20.18
CA ASP A 269 -14.63 -0.76 20.66
C ASP A 269 -13.76 0.44 21.06
N LEU A 270 -12.59 0.20 21.66
CA LEU A 270 -11.61 1.25 21.91
C LEU A 270 -11.09 1.87 20.60
N GLY A 271 -10.73 1.02 19.64
CA GLY A 271 -10.28 1.45 18.32
C GLY A 271 -11.35 2.25 17.57
N LYS A 272 -12.63 1.86 17.67
CA LYS A 272 -13.76 2.62 17.08
C LYS A 272 -13.89 4.00 17.70
N THR A 273 -13.74 4.12 19.03
CA THR A 273 -13.77 5.40 19.73
C THR A 273 -12.65 6.32 19.27
N MET A 274 -11.44 5.77 19.08
CA MET A 274 -10.30 6.54 18.57
C MET A 274 -10.50 6.97 17.10
N ALA A 275 -10.96 6.07 16.24
CA ALA A 275 -11.24 6.38 14.84
C ALA A 275 -12.37 7.43 14.71
N ALA A 276 -13.43 7.32 15.48
CA ALA A 276 -14.53 8.27 15.48
C ALA A 276 -14.09 9.69 15.91
N SER A 277 -13.20 9.79 16.89
CA SER A 277 -12.64 11.10 17.31
C SER A 277 -11.70 11.69 16.26
N HIS A 278 -11.11 10.89 15.38
CA HIS A 278 -10.19 11.34 14.35
C HIS A 278 -10.90 11.71 13.03
N THR A 279 -11.91 10.94 12.62
CA THR A 279 -12.58 11.12 11.32
C THR A 279 -14.00 11.66 11.40
N GLY A 280 -14.57 11.74 12.61
CA GLY A 280 -15.99 12.10 12.82
C GLY A 280 -16.98 11.06 12.30
N ALA A 281 -16.53 9.88 11.85
CA ALA A 281 -17.36 8.81 11.32
C ALA A 281 -17.41 7.61 12.27
N LEU A 282 -18.61 7.00 12.44
CA LEU A 282 -18.78 5.77 13.20
C LEU A 282 -18.23 4.58 12.41
N ALA A 283 -17.27 3.86 12.98
CA ALA A 283 -16.77 2.62 12.42
C ALA A 283 -17.81 1.50 12.57
N GLY A 284 -18.17 0.82 11.49
CA GLY A 284 -19.06 -0.33 11.48
C GLY A 284 -18.47 -1.57 12.18
N SER A 285 -19.22 -2.70 12.17
CA SER A 285 -18.72 -3.98 12.69
C SER A 285 -17.52 -4.48 11.89
N ALA A 286 -16.40 -4.76 12.57
CA ALA A 286 -15.21 -5.33 11.94
C ALA A 286 -15.48 -6.69 11.29
N GLN A 287 -16.31 -7.53 11.94
CA GLN A 287 -16.68 -8.85 11.41
C GLN A 287 -17.47 -8.76 10.10
N VAL A 288 -18.41 -7.80 10.02
CA VAL A 288 -19.16 -7.55 8.77
C VAL A 288 -18.24 -7.06 7.68
N PHE A 289 -17.36 -6.12 8.00
CA PHE A 289 -16.36 -5.59 7.06
C PHE A 289 -15.45 -6.70 6.50
N GLU A 290 -14.87 -7.53 7.37
CA GLU A 290 -14.01 -8.65 6.99
C GLU A 290 -14.78 -9.71 6.17
N SER A 291 -16.06 -9.95 6.48
CA SER A 291 -16.90 -10.87 5.72
C SER A 291 -17.16 -10.35 4.31
N VAL A 292 -17.42 -9.06 4.14
CA VAL A 292 -17.57 -8.42 2.83
C VAL A 292 -16.26 -8.52 2.06
N CYS A 293 -15.12 -8.16 2.67
CA CYS A 293 -13.81 -8.27 2.01
C CYS A 293 -13.58 -9.70 1.49
N ARG A 294 -13.81 -10.71 2.34
CA ARG A 294 -13.64 -12.12 1.98
C ARG A 294 -14.58 -12.55 0.84
N GLN A 295 -15.83 -12.09 0.84
CA GLN A 295 -16.79 -12.39 -0.22
C GLN A 295 -16.32 -11.91 -1.60
N TYR A 296 -15.62 -10.80 -1.65
CA TYR A 296 -15.11 -10.22 -2.89
C TYR A 296 -13.63 -10.56 -3.18
N GLY A 297 -12.99 -11.37 -2.33
CA GLY A 297 -11.59 -11.76 -2.51
C GLY A 297 -10.57 -10.68 -2.14
N ALA A 298 -10.96 -9.70 -1.30
CA ALA A 298 -10.03 -8.74 -0.73
C ALA A 298 -9.44 -9.27 0.58
N VAL A 299 -8.16 -8.99 0.82
CA VAL A 299 -7.40 -9.47 1.99
C VAL A 299 -7.38 -8.40 3.08
N CYS A 300 -7.78 -8.77 4.29
CA CYS A 300 -7.66 -7.93 5.47
C CYS A 300 -6.36 -8.24 6.22
N ALA A 301 -5.42 -7.31 6.20
CA ALA A 301 -4.20 -7.39 7.00
C ALA A 301 -4.47 -7.01 8.47
N HIS A 302 -3.67 -7.58 9.38
CA HIS A 302 -3.86 -7.37 10.82
C HIS A 302 -2.94 -6.31 11.42
N ASP A 303 -1.79 -6.07 10.83
CA ASP A 303 -0.84 -5.03 11.19
C ASP A 303 -0.17 -4.41 9.94
N ILE A 304 0.68 -3.42 10.16
CA ILE A 304 1.36 -2.69 9.09
C ILE A 304 2.30 -3.59 8.30
N ASP A 305 3.03 -4.47 8.97
CA ASP A 305 3.99 -5.36 8.33
C ASP A 305 3.29 -6.42 7.50
N ASP A 306 2.19 -7.04 7.99
CA ASP A 306 1.33 -7.93 7.21
C ASP A 306 0.84 -7.22 5.95
N PHE A 307 0.37 -5.99 6.12
CA PHE A 307 -0.21 -5.20 5.06
C PHE A 307 0.75 -5.00 3.88
N TYR A 308 1.95 -4.50 4.13
CA TYR A 308 2.86 -4.25 3.02
C TYR A 308 3.55 -5.52 2.52
N GLN A 309 3.82 -6.53 3.38
CA GLN A 309 4.42 -7.80 2.92
C GLN A 309 3.45 -8.61 2.05
N ILE A 310 2.16 -8.66 2.38
CA ILE A 310 1.13 -9.31 1.54
C ILE A 310 0.97 -8.54 0.22
N ALA A 311 0.91 -7.20 0.25
CA ALA A 311 0.85 -6.40 -0.97
C ALA A 311 2.08 -6.64 -1.88
N SER A 312 3.27 -6.72 -1.29
CA SER A 312 4.50 -7.08 -2.00
C SER A 312 4.45 -8.47 -2.61
N MET A 313 3.96 -9.45 -1.86
CA MET A 313 3.81 -10.82 -2.35
C MET A 313 2.94 -10.85 -3.61
N PHE A 314 1.76 -10.23 -3.57
CA PHE A 314 0.89 -10.17 -4.74
C PHE A 314 1.53 -9.47 -5.93
N ALA A 315 2.22 -8.34 -5.71
CA ALA A 315 2.89 -7.60 -6.78
C ALA A 315 3.99 -8.44 -7.44
N LYS A 316 4.84 -9.11 -6.64
CA LYS A 316 5.92 -9.98 -7.13
C LYS A 316 5.39 -11.21 -7.86
N LEU A 317 4.40 -11.91 -7.30
CA LEU A 317 3.81 -13.08 -7.92
C LEU A 317 3.06 -12.73 -9.21
N ARG A 318 2.40 -11.58 -9.26
CA ARG A 318 1.75 -11.10 -10.48
C ARG A 318 2.78 -10.76 -11.57
N HIS A 319 3.83 -10.03 -11.22
CA HIS A 319 4.93 -9.71 -12.13
C HIS A 319 5.59 -10.97 -12.69
N ALA A 320 5.77 -12.00 -11.86
CA ALA A 320 6.30 -13.31 -12.25
C ALA A 320 5.28 -14.20 -12.99
N GLY A 321 4.03 -13.80 -13.18
CA GLY A 321 2.96 -14.61 -13.80
C GLY A 321 2.58 -15.87 -13.01
N LYS A 322 2.73 -15.85 -11.67
CA LYS A 322 2.52 -17.00 -10.78
C LYS A 322 1.31 -16.87 -9.87
N LEU A 323 0.68 -15.69 -9.83
CA LEU A 323 -0.39 -15.42 -8.88
C LEU A 323 -1.57 -16.40 -8.98
N ASP A 324 -1.89 -16.85 -10.19
CA ASP A 324 -3.01 -17.77 -10.41
C ASP A 324 -2.78 -19.16 -9.75
N LYS A 325 -1.52 -19.52 -9.49
CA LYS A 325 -1.18 -20.78 -8.81
C LYS A 325 -1.58 -20.77 -7.32
N LEU A 326 -1.69 -19.58 -6.72
CA LEU A 326 -2.16 -19.42 -5.34
C LEU A 326 -3.68 -19.29 -5.22
N ARG A 327 -4.40 -19.06 -6.33
CA ARG A 327 -5.86 -18.91 -6.34
C ARG A 327 -6.64 -20.21 -6.27
N GLU A 328 -5.97 -21.34 -6.47
CA GLU A 328 -6.65 -22.63 -6.39
C GLU A 328 -7.02 -22.94 -4.94
N PRO A 329 -8.25 -23.50 -4.69
CA PRO A 329 -8.64 -23.90 -3.34
C PRO A 329 -7.61 -24.85 -2.76
N ALA A 330 -7.10 -24.55 -1.57
CA ALA A 330 -6.06 -25.31 -0.88
C ALA A 330 -4.74 -25.38 -1.69
N ALA A 331 -4.05 -24.22 -1.82
CA ALA A 331 -2.69 -24.23 -2.35
C ALA A 331 -1.83 -25.25 -1.60
N HIS A 332 -1.39 -26.27 -2.31
CA HIS A 332 -0.58 -27.35 -1.75
C HIS A 332 0.83 -26.84 -1.47
N CYS A 333 1.18 -26.75 -0.20
CA CYS A 333 2.44 -26.19 0.26
C CYS A 333 3.44 -27.28 0.64
N ALA A 334 4.72 -27.00 0.44
CA ALA A 334 5.81 -27.62 1.15
C ALA A 334 6.65 -26.56 1.84
N ALA A 335 7.16 -26.86 3.01
CA ALA A 335 8.14 -26.01 3.68
C ALA A 335 9.38 -26.81 4.04
N LEU A 336 10.52 -26.10 4.14
CA LEU A 336 11.78 -26.70 4.58
C LEU A 336 12.57 -25.73 5.44
N SER A 337 13.24 -26.26 6.46
CA SER A 337 14.17 -25.52 7.32
C SER A 337 15.20 -26.46 7.96
N ILE A 338 16.35 -25.88 8.31
CA ILE A 338 17.35 -26.56 9.18
C ILE A 338 16.94 -26.54 10.65
N SER A 339 15.87 -25.82 10.99
CA SER A 339 15.40 -25.63 12.36
C SER A 339 14.02 -26.26 12.54
N GLY A 340 13.97 -27.38 13.28
CA GLY A 340 12.70 -28.02 13.64
C GLY A 340 11.75 -27.10 14.40
N GLY A 341 12.28 -26.16 15.21
CA GLY A 341 11.46 -25.15 15.88
C GLY A 341 10.73 -24.23 14.90
N HIS A 342 11.38 -23.76 13.84
CA HIS A 342 10.73 -22.95 12.82
C HIS A 342 9.72 -23.76 11.98
N ILE A 343 10.02 -25.04 11.71
CA ILE A 343 9.08 -25.93 11.02
C ILE A 343 7.82 -26.14 11.86
N GLY A 344 7.97 -26.36 13.17
CA GLY A 344 6.83 -26.49 14.09
C GLY A 344 5.96 -25.23 14.13
N LEU A 345 6.59 -24.07 14.32
CA LEU A 345 5.88 -22.78 14.29
C LEU A 345 5.16 -22.52 12.97
N PHE A 346 5.79 -22.82 11.83
CA PHE A 346 5.15 -22.66 10.53
C PHE A 346 3.97 -23.63 10.38
N ALA A 347 4.12 -24.89 10.78
CA ALA A 347 3.06 -25.88 10.71
C ALA A 347 1.84 -25.48 11.54
N ASP A 348 2.05 -24.96 12.76
CA ASP A 348 0.97 -24.47 13.61
C ASP A 348 0.20 -23.32 12.95
N HIS A 349 0.89 -22.28 12.48
CA HIS A 349 0.26 -21.15 11.82
C HIS A 349 -0.42 -21.54 10.51
N ALA A 350 0.25 -22.34 9.69
CA ALA A 350 -0.29 -22.81 8.42
C ALA A 350 -1.56 -23.67 8.62
N SER A 351 -1.59 -24.48 9.67
CA SER A 351 -2.78 -25.26 10.05
C SER A 351 -3.95 -24.35 10.46
N LEU A 352 -3.68 -23.31 11.24
CA LEU A 352 -4.69 -22.30 11.63
C LEU A 352 -5.26 -21.57 10.41
N GLU A 353 -4.43 -21.32 9.41
CA GLU A 353 -4.83 -20.69 8.13
C GLU A 353 -5.47 -21.69 7.15
N GLY A 354 -5.53 -22.99 7.48
CA GLY A 354 -6.12 -24.03 6.64
C GLY A 354 -5.31 -24.39 5.41
N LEU A 355 -3.99 -24.18 5.43
CA LEU A 355 -3.11 -24.59 4.32
C LEU A 355 -2.94 -26.13 4.28
N ALA A 356 -2.88 -26.68 3.07
CA ALA A 356 -2.70 -28.11 2.86
C ALA A 356 -1.22 -28.48 2.64
N PHE A 357 -0.78 -29.52 3.37
CA PHE A 357 0.56 -30.11 3.25
C PHE A 357 0.44 -31.55 2.81
N PRO A 358 0.39 -31.81 1.49
CA PRO A 358 0.31 -33.18 0.99
C PRO A 358 1.58 -33.95 1.34
N PRO A 359 1.50 -35.28 1.57
CA PRO A 359 2.68 -36.10 1.74
C PRO A 359 3.53 -36.08 0.49
N PHE A 360 4.85 -36.04 0.66
CA PHE A 360 5.77 -36.09 -0.47
C PHE A 360 5.64 -37.41 -1.25
N SER A 361 5.77 -37.33 -2.57
CA SER A 361 5.83 -38.51 -3.44
C SER A 361 7.04 -39.40 -3.14
N ALA A 362 7.02 -40.64 -3.56
CA ALA A 362 8.14 -41.56 -3.39
C ALA A 362 9.41 -41.04 -4.08
N ALA A 363 9.25 -40.39 -5.25
CA ALA A 363 10.36 -39.79 -5.98
C ALA A 363 10.99 -38.63 -5.23
N THR A 364 10.14 -37.75 -4.63
CA THR A 364 10.59 -36.64 -3.83
C THR A 364 11.30 -37.11 -2.57
N LYS A 365 10.75 -38.09 -1.85
CA LYS A 365 11.43 -38.73 -0.68
C LYS A 365 12.80 -39.30 -1.06
N ALA A 366 12.92 -40.00 -2.17
CA ALA A 366 14.20 -40.52 -2.62
C ALA A 366 15.20 -39.42 -2.99
N ALA A 367 14.71 -38.31 -3.57
CA ALA A 367 15.55 -37.14 -3.84
C ALA A 367 16.03 -36.49 -2.54
N ILE A 368 15.14 -36.29 -1.55
CA ILE A 368 15.49 -35.76 -0.24
C ILE A 368 16.50 -36.67 0.49
N ALA A 369 16.31 -38.01 0.47
CA ALA A 369 17.21 -38.96 1.07
C ALA A 369 18.63 -38.84 0.50
N ARG A 370 18.74 -38.74 -0.83
CA ARG A 370 20.03 -38.56 -1.53
C ARG A 370 20.72 -37.24 -1.10
N GLU A 371 19.98 -36.14 -0.99
CA GLU A 371 20.53 -34.83 -0.58
C GLU A 371 20.93 -34.82 0.89
N LEU A 372 20.19 -35.50 1.77
CA LEU A 372 20.51 -35.59 3.19
C LEU A 372 21.54 -36.67 3.53
N GLY A 373 21.79 -37.60 2.62
CA GLY A 373 22.72 -38.68 2.82
C GLY A 373 22.25 -39.79 3.77
N PHE A 374 20.96 -39.89 4.04
CA PHE A 374 20.36 -40.95 4.84
C PHE A 374 18.90 -41.20 4.47
N GLU A 375 18.45 -42.43 4.71
CA GLU A 375 17.06 -42.83 4.55
C GLU A 375 16.25 -42.43 5.79
N GLY A 376 15.04 -41.93 5.57
CA GLY A 376 14.19 -41.48 6.66
C GLY A 376 12.72 -41.36 6.27
N ASN A 377 11.87 -41.22 7.26
CA ASN A 377 10.46 -40.90 7.06
C ASN A 377 10.28 -39.38 6.89
N PHE A 378 10.59 -38.85 5.71
CA PHE A 378 10.48 -37.44 5.40
C PHE A 378 9.02 -37.03 5.31
N GLN A 379 8.65 -36.09 6.17
CA GLN A 379 7.32 -35.50 6.23
C GLN A 379 7.31 -34.08 5.67
N ASN A 380 6.17 -33.62 5.24
CA ASN A 380 5.89 -32.23 4.85
C ASN A 380 5.13 -31.54 6.00
N PRO A 381 5.62 -30.47 6.59
CA PRO A 381 6.87 -29.72 6.32
C PRO A 381 8.17 -30.49 6.66
N LEU A 382 9.26 -30.15 5.94
CA LEU A 382 10.54 -30.88 6.01
C LEU A 382 11.52 -30.22 6.99
N ASP A 383 11.85 -30.93 8.07
CA ASP A 383 13.02 -30.63 8.91
C ASP A 383 14.27 -31.28 8.30
N THR A 384 15.17 -30.47 7.75
CA THR A 384 16.41 -30.94 7.14
C THR A 384 17.54 -31.16 8.15
N THR A 385 17.31 -30.79 9.39
CA THR A 385 18.26 -30.80 10.50
C THR A 385 19.53 -29.96 10.25
N ALA A 386 20.35 -29.76 11.28
CA ALA A 386 21.59 -28.99 11.20
C ALA A 386 22.71 -29.65 10.35
N ARG A 387 22.51 -30.87 9.86
CA ARG A 387 23.52 -31.62 9.05
C ARG A 387 23.88 -30.91 7.74
N THR A 388 22.99 -30.08 7.24
CA THR A 388 23.15 -29.35 5.96
C THR A 388 23.85 -27.99 6.12
N ILE A 389 24.20 -27.61 7.35
CA ILE A 389 24.98 -26.40 7.61
C ILE A 389 26.37 -26.58 6.96
N GLY A 390 26.71 -25.66 6.05
CA GLY A 390 27.99 -25.68 5.32
C GLY A 390 27.86 -26.12 3.87
N ASP A 391 26.75 -26.69 3.45
CA ASP A 391 26.47 -27.00 2.04
C ASP A 391 25.57 -25.90 1.43
N ASP A 392 26.19 -24.94 0.76
CA ASP A 392 25.49 -23.81 0.16
C ASP A 392 24.53 -24.21 -0.97
N GLY A 393 24.82 -25.28 -1.69
CA GLY A 393 23.98 -25.79 -2.77
C GLY A 393 22.77 -26.60 -2.30
N PHE A 394 22.77 -27.07 -1.05
CA PHE A 394 21.71 -27.92 -0.49
C PHE A 394 20.32 -27.30 -0.64
N TRP A 395 20.19 -26.02 -0.27
CA TRP A 395 18.91 -25.31 -0.31
C TRP A 395 18.28 -25.28 -1.70
N GLY A 396 19.11 -25.01 -2.73
CA GLY A 396 18.66 -25.00 -4.12
C GLY A 396 18.24 -26.40 -4.60
N ARG A 397 19.02 -27.44 -4.26
CA ARG A 397 18.72 -28.82 -4.68
C ARG A 397 17.46 -29.36 -4.01
N CYS A 398 17.30 -29.16 -2.69
CA CYS A 398 16.07 -29.53 -1.99
C CYS A 398 14.84 -28.77 -2.47
N THR A 399 14.95 -27.45 -2.62
CA THR A 399 13.83 -26.63 -3.14
C THR A 399 13.40 -27.12 -4.52
N ARG A 400 14.33 -27.50 -5.39
CA ARG A 400 14.01 -28.06 -6.71
C ARG A 400 13.30 -29.40 -6.58
N ALA A 401 13.79 -30.32 -5.73
CA ALA A 401 13.15 -31.60 -5.52
C ALA A 401 11.70 -31.47 -5.03
N LEU A 402 11.43 -30.47 -4.18
CA LEU A 402 10.07 -30.17 -3.71
C LEU A 402 9.20 -29.57 -4.84
N LEU A 403 9.76 -28.71 -5.68
CA LEU A 403 9.04 -28.10 -6.81
C LEU A 403 8.77 -29.12 -7.94
N ASP A 404 9.60 -30.16 -8.07
CA ASP A 404 9.40 -31.25 -9.04
C ASP A 404 8.27 -32.22 -8.61
N ASP A 405 7.79 -32.14 -7.37
CA ASP A 405 6.63 -32.91 -6.90
C ASP A 405 5.33 -32.28 -7.42
N ASP A 406 4.57 -33.03 -8.23
CA ASP A 406 3.32 -32.55 -8.83
C ASP A 406 2.26 -32.19 -7.80
N GLY A 407 2.32 -32.78 -6.59
CA GLY A 407 1.44 -32.45 -5.47
C GLY A 407 1.74 -31.12 -4.79
N ILE A 408 2.85 -30.45 -5.12
CA ILE A 408 3.30 -29.20 -4.49
C ILE A 408 3.15 -28.04 -5.48
N GLN A 409 2.59 -26.93 -5.03
CA GLN A 409 2.43 -25.70 -5.83
C GLN A 409 3.24 -24.54 -5.27
N VAL A 410 3.43 -24.51 -3.95
CA VAL A 410 4.18 -23.48 -3.25
C VAL A 410 5.25 -24.12 -2.38
N VAL A 411 6.48 -23.64 -2.47
CA VAL A 411 7.58 -24.06 -1.58
C VAL A 411 7.99 -22.87 -0.71
N VAL A 412 8.06 -23.12 0.60
CA VAL A 412 8.39 -22.11 1.61
C VAL A 412 9.71 -22.48 2.31
N PRO A 413 10.87 -22.05 1.78
CA PRO A 413 12.12 -22.13 2.50
C PRO A 413 12.11 -21.17 3.70
N ILE A 414 12.38 -21.70 4.92
CA ILE A 414 12.46 -20.92 6.14
C ILE A 414 13.92 -20.82 6.56
N ILE A 415 14.52 -19.66 6.28
CA ILE A 415 15.93 -19.39 6.52
C ILE A 415 16.12 -18.83 7.92
N THR A 416 16.85 -19.56 8.75
CA THR A 416 17.33 -19.10 10.05
C THR A 416 18.69 -18.46 9.84
N VAL A 417 18.78 -17.14 10.01
CA VAL A 417 19.99 -16.40 9.66
C VAL A 417 21.10 -16.70 10.66
N ALA A 418 22.02 -17.58 10.29
CA ALA A 418 23.24 -17.89 11.03
C ALA A 418 24.52 -17.52 10.25
N ARG A 419 24.40 -17.17 8.98
CA ARG A 419 25.48 -16.79 8.05
C ARG A 419 24.92 -16.19 6.78
N SER A 420 25.78 -15.71 5.87
CA SER A 420 25.34 -15.31 4.53
C SER A 420 24.79 -16.51 3.75
N TYR A 421 23.56 -16.36 3.24
CA TYR A 421 22.89 -17.37 2.40
C TYR A 421 22.86 -16.94 0.93
N GLU A 422 23.74 -16.02 0.51
CA GLU A 422 23.72 -15.51 -0.87
C GLU A 422 23.74 -16.60 -1.95
N PRO A 423 24.57 -17.67 -1.87
CA PRO A 423 24.54 -18.72 -2.87
C PRO A 423 23.17 -19.40 -2.96
N ALA A 424 22.55 -19.72 -1.80
CA ALA A 424 21.23 -20.33 -1.75
C ALA A 424 20.15 -19.38 -2.33
N ILE A 425 20.21 -18.09 -2.04
CA ILE A 425 19.30 -17.10 -2.57
C ILE A 425 19.42 -16.96 -4.09
N ARG A 426 20.65 -16.93 -4.61
CA ARG A 426 20.90 -16.92 -6.05
C ARG A 426 20.34 -18.18 -6.73
N ASP A 427 20.41 -19.34 -6.07
CA ASP A 427 19.78 -20.55 -6.54
C ASP A 427 18.25 -20.44 -6.55
N PHE A 428 17.63 -19.93 -5.50
CA PHE A 428 16.19 -19.71 -5.45
C PHE A 428 15.72 -18.80 -6.60
N ILE A 429 16.43 -17.70 -6.86
CA ILE A 429 16.11 -16.80 -7.96
C ILE A 429 16.16 -17.53 -9.30
N ARG A 430 17.25 -18.27 -9.57
CA ARG A 430 17.40 -19.06 -10.81
C ARG A 430 16.34 -20.15 -10.98
N ILE A 431 15.91 -20.77 -9.87
CA ILE A 431 14.85 -21.77 -9.87
C ILE A 431 13.51 -21.11 -10.12
N ALA A 432 13.24 -19.99 -9.43
CA ALA A 432 11.99 -19.26 -9.57
C ALA A 432 11.73 -18.78 -11.00
N GLU A 433 12.76 -18.37 -11.73
CA GLU A 433 12.65 -17.97 -13.14
C GLU A 433 12.23 -19.12 -14.08
N LYS A 434 12.48 -20.38 -13.69
CA LYS A 434 12.29 -21.57 -14.54
C LYS A 434 11.07 -22.41 -14.18
N THR A 435 10.43 -22.15 -13.04
CA THR A 435 9.26 -22.90 -12.58
C THR A 435 7.99 -22.06 -12.63
N PRO A 436 6.84 -22.63 -13.04
CA PRO A 436 5.55 -21.97 -12.92
C PRO A 436 5.03 -21.92 -11.47
N LYS A 437 5.66 -22.66 -10.54
CA LYS A 437 5.27 -22.75 -9.13
C LYS A 437 5.87 -21.62 -8.33
N ALA A 438 5.31 -21.34 -7.15
CA ALA A 438 5.76 -20.23 -6.31
C ALA A 438 6.85 -20.68 -5.31
N ILE A 439 7.84 -19.81 -5.10
CA ILE A 439 8.76 -19.86 -3.95
C ILE A 439 8.46 -18.64 -3.10
N ILE A 440 8.23 -18.85 -1.80
CA ILE A 440 7.99 -17.78 -0.83
C ILE A 440 8.97 -17.98 0.32
N VAL A 441 9.87 -17.03 0.55
CA VAL A 441 10.94 -17.19 1.54
C VAL A 441 10.51 -16.58 2.88
N VAL A 442 10.73 -17.30 3.97
CA VAL A 442 10.73 -16.76 5.31
C VAL A 442 12.17 -16.43 5.71
N TRP A 443 12.45 -15.15 5.91
CA TRP A 443 13.72 -14.66 6.42
C TRP A 443 13.62 -14.43 7.93
N ALA A 444 13.82 -15.51 8.71
CA ALA A 444 13.67 -15.50 10.16
C ALA A 444 14.99 -15.08 10.82
N GLY A 445 15.06 -13.86 11.27
CA GLY A 445 16.24 -13.30 11.94
C GLY A 445 16.60 -11.91 11.44
N GLY A 446 17.77 -11.43 11.82
CA GLY A 446 18.28 -10.11 11.41
C GLY A 446 19.12 -10.13 10.13
N ASP A 447 19.59 -8.97 9.73
CA ASP A 447 20.44 -8.78 8.55
C ASP A 447 21.91 -8.60 8.97
N PHE A 448 22.42 -9.53 9.77
CA PHE A 448 23.75 -9.41 10.36
C PHE A 448 24.88 -9.80 9.42
N GLU A 449 24.61 -10.60 8.38
CA GLU A 449 25.63 -11.10 7.48
C GLU A 449 25.13 -11.11 6.01
N GLY A 450 25.88 -10.41 5.14
CA GLY A 450 25.74 -10.46 3.69
C GLY A 450 24.45 -9.82 3.13
N ASP A 451 24.34 -9.90 1.81
CA ASP A 451 23.30 -9.22 1.03
C ASP A 451 22.10 -10.11 0.66
N GLY A 452 21.94 -11.27 1.31
CA GLY A 452 20.90 -12.26 0.95
C GLY A 452 19.48 -11.68 0.92
N ARG A 453 19.09 -10.92 1.95
CA ARG A 453 17.78 -10.27 1.99
C ARG A 453 17.65 -9.17 0.94
N ALA A 454 18.70 -8.39 0.72
CA ALA A 454 18.70 -7.37 -0.33
C ALA A 454 18.57 -7.98 -1.75
N LEU A 455 19.14 -9.14 -1.99
CA LEU A 455 18.96 -9.89 -3.24
C LEU A 455 17.50 -10.35 -3.39
N LEU A 456 16.90 -10.91 -2.34
CA LEU A 456 15.49 -11.33 -2.34
C LEU A 456 14.55 -10.14 -2.55
N SER A 457 14.80 -9.00 -1.89
CA SER A 457 13.93 -7.82 -2.03
C SER A 457 13.90 -7.30 -3.47
N ARG A 458 15.01 -7.41 -4.21
CA ARG A 458 15.14 -7.02 -5.62
C ARG A 458 14.64 -8.07 -6.61
N SER A 459 14.30 -9.27 -6.16
CA SER A 459 13.80 -10.39 -6.98
C SER A 459 12.27 -10.47 -6.92
N ASP A 460 11.68 -11.31 -7.79
CA ASP A 460 10.25 -11.63 -7.78
C ASP A 460 9.86 -12.67 -6.72
N ILE A 461 10.77 -13.02 -5.82
CA ILE A 461 10.47 -13.94 -4.72
C ILE A 461 9.89 -13.16 -3.55
N PRO A 462 8.65 -13.47 -3.09
CA PRO A 462 8.10 -12.90 -1.87
C PRO A 462 8.93 -13.26 -0.64
N VAL A 463 9.04 -12.31 0.30
CA VAL A 463 9.78 -12.48 1.54
C VAL A 463 8.90 -12.08 2.70
N PHE A 464 8.84 -12.95 3.71
CA PHE A 464 8.18 -12.67 4.99
C PHE A 464 9.19 -12.74 6.14
N ARG A 465 8.98 -11.95 7.17
CA ARG A 465 9.90 -11.92 8.33
C ARG A 465 9.63 -13.02 9.35
N THR A 466 8.44 -13.60 9.33
CA THR A 466 8.05 -14.64 10.30
C THR A 466 7.26 -15.76 9.65
N PRO A 467 7.29 -16.98 10.21
CA PRO A 467 6.46 -18.09 9.75
C PRO A 467 4.96 -17.78 9.75
N ALA A 468 4.46 -17.07 10.79
CA ALA A 468 3.06 -16.69 10.90
C ALA A 468 2.59 -15.83 9.72
N ARG A 469 3.37 -14.79 9.38
CA ARG A 469 3.06 -13.88 8.26
C ARG A 469 3.11 -14.59 6.91
N ALA A 470 4.07 -15.50 6.73
CA ALA A 470 4.14 -16.30 5.52
C ALA A 470 2.92 -17.20 5.37
N ALA A 471 2.46 -17.84 6.44
CA ALA A 471 1.26 -18.66 6.42
C ALA A 471 0.01 -17.81 6.04
N ALA A 472 -0.17 -16.65 6.69
CA ALA A 472 -1.25 -15.72 6.36
C ALA A 472 -1.16 -15.21 4.91
N GLY A 473 0.06 -14.91 4.43
CA GLY A 473 0.29 -14.49 3.06
C GLY A 473 -0.05 -15.57 2.02
N VAL A 474 0.35 -16.82 2.26
CA VAL A 474 -0.02 -17.95 1.37
C VAL A 474 -1.52 -18.20 1.37
N ARG A 475 -2.20 -17.97 2.50
CA ARG A 475 -3.67 -18.10 2.61
C ARG A 475 -4.39 -16.98 1.85
N ALA A 476 -3.83 -15.76 1.84
CA ALA A 476 -4.39 -14.56 1.22
C ALA A 476 -4.58 -14.72 -0.30
#